data_7e6b5960d6c73264a1f75b7de6125fd5
#
_entry.id   7e6b5960d6c73264a1f75b7de6125fd5
#
_cell.length_a   1.000
_cell.length_b   1.000
_cell.length_c   1.000
_cell.angle_alpha   90.00
_cell.angle_beta   90.00
_cell.angle_gamma   90.00
#
_symmetry.space_group_name_H-M   'P 1'
#
loop_
_entity.id
_entity.type
_entity.pdbx_description
1 polymer ?
#
loop_
_entity_poly.entity_id
_entity_poly.type
_entity_poly.pdbx_seq_one_letter_code
_entity_poly.pdbx_strand_id
1 'polypeptide(L)'
;MPPLPTAHLRPPGARLTMFTLVHLNTPPPESLKSQVLQMVVDYFSDISPVSLTPSNPLYQLYQYVIGYEMHLYLQAMDSTLNGRAQLLLALDDVDPSQVLGFALYLPAQDDPEACTLAYMAVRANQRRRGIARALLQQMVAQYPHAELACVASKVSTFEAMGFQVLAAQGPQVLINTRSQRSDGLVAVQDLAPIFRSTEVQQIHAYLVKQHGKRAMSDAEKQRDRLLDQMAQHAQALVRERLTVH
;
A
#
# COMPACT_ATOMS: atom_id res chain seq x y z
N MET A 1 28.94 17.52 -35.30
CA MET A 1 28.07 16.34 -35.02
C MET A 1 28.44 15.84 -33.65
N PRO A 2 27.55 15.86 -32.65
CA PRO A 2 27.79 15.24 -31.37
C PRO A 2 27.67 13.71 -31.51
N PRO A 3 28.45 12.90 -30.73
CA PRO A 3 28.39 11.46 -30.79
C PRO A 3 27.07 10.94 -30.23
N LEU A 4 26.51 9.92 -30.88
CA LEU A 4 25.32 9.17 -30.46
C LEU A 4 25.59 8.50 -29.09
N PRO A 5 24.57 8.41 -28.17
CA PRO A 5 24.74 7.73 -26.91
C PRO A 5 24.93 6.23 -27.15
N THR A 6 26.01 5.70 -26.56
CA THR A 6 26.34 4.28 -26.55
C THR A 6 25.20 3.46 -25.90
N ALA A 7 24.60 2.59 -26.69
CA ALA A 7 23.66 1.59 -26.22
C ALA A 7 24.37 0.67 -25.23
N HIS A 8 24.00 0.70 -23.96
CA HIS A 8 24.42 -0.28 -22.98
C HIS A 8 23.86 -1.66 -23.38
N LEU A 9 24.73 -2.55 -23.86
CA LEU A 9 24.45 -3.95 -24.11
C LEU A 9 24.00 -4.60 -22.79
N ARG A 10 22.74 -5.08 -22.76
CA ARG A 10 22.17 -5.87 -21.65
C ARG A 10 22.94 -7.19 -21.52
N PRO A 11 23.21 -7.68 -20.27
CA PRO A 11 23.83 -8.98 -20.08
C PRO A 11 22.91 -10.10 -20.60
N PRO A 12 23.45 -11.16 -21.22
CA PRO A 12 22.67 -12.30 -21.69
C PRO A 12 22.10 -13.09 -20.52
N GLY A 13 20.77 -13.26 -20.47
CA GLY A 13 20.05 -14.01 -19.45
C GLY A 13 19.01 -13.23 -18.64
N ALA A 14 18.84 -11.91 -18.84
CA ALA A 14 17.77 -11.14 -18.22
C ALA A 14 16.41 -11.61 -18.81
N ARG A 15 15.55 -12.22 -17.96
CA ARG A 15 14.14 -12.43 -18.28
C ARG A 15 13.59 -11.13 -18.85
N LEU A 16 12.96 -11.19 -20.02
CA LEU A 16 12.21 -10.07 -20.58
C LEU A 16 11.14 -9.67 -19.56
N THR A 17 11.43 -8.65 -18.75
CA THR A 17 10.44 -8.02 -17.91
C THR A 17 9.55 -7.24 -18.86
N MET A 18 8.26 -7.54 -18.90
CA MET A 18 7.28 -6.85 -19.75
C MET A 18 6.81 -5.53 -19.08
N PHE A 19 7.63 -4.94 -18.24
CA PHE A 19 7.35 -3.69 -17.53
C PHE A 19 8.65 -2.98 -17.15
N THR A 20 8.57 -1.66 -17.11
CA THR A 20 9.62 -0.76 -16.62
C THR A 20 9.21 -0.18 -15.27
N LEU A 21 10.17 -0.13 -14.32
CA LEU A 21 9.97 0.56 -13.03
C LEU A 21 10.35 2.03 -13.17
N VAL A 22 9.44 2.90 -12.72
CA VAL A 22 9.63 4.35 -12.67
C VAL A 22 9.50 4.82 -11.23
N HIS A 23 10.52 5.48 -10.72
CA HIS A 23 10.53 6.07 -9.39
C HIS A 23 10.15 7.55 -9.47
N LEU A 24 9.19 7.97 -8.67
CA LEU A 24 8.70 9.33 -8.59
C LEU A 24 8.82 9.83 -7.14
N ASN A 25 9.42 11.00 -6.99
CA ASN A 25 9.51 11.76 -5.73
C ASN A 25 8.71 13.08 -5.80
N THR A 26 7.96 13.27 -6.88
CA THR A 26 7.01 14.35 -7.12
C THR A 26 5.69 13.75 -7.60
N PRO A 27 4.55 14.47 -7.47
CA PRO A 27 3.26 13.96 -7.90
C PRO A 27 3.28 13.45 -9.35
N PRO A 28 2.70 12.26 -9.62
CA PRO A 28 2.64 11.73 -10.97
C PRO A 28 1.76 12.60 -11.89
N PRO A 29 1.98 12.56 -13.22
CA PRO A 29 1.05 13.14 -14.18
C PRO A 29 -0.37 12.62 -13.94
N GLU A 30 -1.39 13.47 -14.22
CA GLU A 30 -2.78 13.17 -13.86
C GLU A 30 -3.28 11.84 -14.47
N SER A 31 -2.83 11.48 -15.66
CA SER A 31 -3.18 10.20 -16.29
C SER A 31 -2.68 8.97 -15.53
N LEU A 32 -1.50 9.03 -14.93
CA LEU A 32 -0.95 7.96 -14.10
C LEU A 32 -1.55 8.01 -12.69
N LYS A 33 -1.74 9.22 -12.13
CA LYS A 33 -2.38 9.44 -10.83
C LYS A 33 -3.78 8.85 -10.78
N SER A 34 -4.60 9.14 -11.79
CA SER A 34 -5.96 8.60 -11.89
C SER A 34 -5.98 7.08 -11.90
N GLN A 35 -5.03 6.43 -12.59
CA GLN A 35 -4.92 4.97 -12.60
C GLN A 35 -4.51 4.39 -11.25
N VAL A 36 -3.57 5.04 -10.54
CA VAL A 36 -3.18 4.63 -9.18
C VAL A 36 -4.36 4.72 -8.23
N LEU A 37 -5.09 5.85 -8.23
CA LEU A 37 -6.29 6.05 -7.42
C LEU A 37 -7.39 5.02 -7.76
N GLN A 38 -7.59 4.72 -9.05
CA GLN A 38 -8.53 3.69 -9.47
C GLN A 38 -8.12 2.30 -8.94
N MET A 39 -6.82 1.97 -8.98
CA MET A 39 -6.33 0.70 -8.42
C MET A 39 -6.54 0.62 -6.91
N VAL A 40 -6.41 1.72 -6.17
CA VAL A 40 -6.69 1.78 -4.72
C VAL A 40 -8.16 1.46 -4.45
N VAL A 41 -9.07 2.05 -5.22
CA VAL A 41 -10.51 1.80 -5.12
C VAL A 41 -10.87 0.36 -5.51
N ASP A 42 -10.34 -0.14 -6.63
CA ASP A 42 -10.63 -1.48 -7.14
C ASP A 42 -10.11 -2.59 -6.21
N TYR A 43 -8.96 -2.36 -5.58
CA TYR A 43 -8.30 -3.34 -4.70
C TYR A 43 -8.42 -2.99 -3.21
N PHE A 44 -9.37 -2.13 -2.84
CA PHE A 44 -9.60 -1.69 -1.48
C PHE A 44 -9.56 -2.84 -0.47
N SER A 45 -10.31 -3.93 -0.72
CA SER A 45 -10.37 -5.09 0.18
C SER A 45 -9.03 -5.84 0.33
N ASP A 46 -8.14 -5.68 -0.65
CA ASP A 46 -6.81 -6.31 -0.64
C ASP A 46 -5.76 -5.48 0.10
N ILE A 47 -5.87 -4.15 0.09
CA ILE A 47 -4.84 -3.22 0.57
C ILE A 47 -5.21 -2.52 1.87
N SER A 48 -6.50 -2.47 2.21
CA SER A 48 -6.98 -1.88 3.46
C SER A 48 -6.81 -2.84 4.66
N PRO A 49 -6.51 -2.32 5.86
CA PRO A 49 -6.62 -3.10 7.08
C PRO A 49 -8.06 -3.52 7.39
N VAL A 50 -9.04 -2.79 6.83
CA VAL A 50 -10.47 -3.09 6.97
C VAL A 50 -10.95 -3.80 5.71
N SER A 51 -10.82 -5.13 5.67
CA SER A 51 -11.20 -5.95 4.52
C SER A 51 -12.71 -6.17 4.49
N LEU A 52 -13.47 -5.23 3.89
CA LEU A 52 -14.90 -5.34 3.68
C LEU A 52 -15.22 -5.93 2.30
N THR A 53 -16.34 -6.67 2.21
CA THR A 53 -16.86 -7.15 0.92
C THR A 53 -17.73 -6.08 0.26
N PRO A 54 -17.88 -6.07 -1.08
CA PRO A 54 -18.75 -5.11 -1.77
C PRO A 54 -20.22 -5.12 -1.33
N SER A 55 -20.67 -6.22 -0.72
CA SER A 55 -22.03 -6.33 -0.16
C SER A 55 -22.19 -5.65 1.20
N ASN A 56 -21.11 -5.26 1.86
CA ASN A 56 -21.18 -4.57 3.15
C ASN A 56 -21.62 -3.12 2.94
N PRO A 57 -22.64 -2.62 3.67
CA PRO A 57 -23.12 -1.24 3.54
C PRO A 57 -22.04 -0.15 3.74
N LEU A 58 -20.98 -0.45 4.49
CA LEU A 58 -19.87 0.49 4.72
C LEU A 58 -18.82 0.47 3.59
N TYR A 59 -18.89 -0.44 2.63
CA TYR A 59 -17.85 -0.65 1.61
C TYR A 59 -17.49 0.64 0.87
N GLN A 60 -18.49 1.36 0.33
CA GLN A 60 -18.25 2.59 -0.43
C GLN A 60 -17.66 3.72 0.41
N LEU A 61 -18.03 3.81 1.70
CA LEU A 61 -17.48 4.81 2.61
C LEU A 61 -15.98 4.57 2.83
N TYR A 62 -15.57 3.32 3.07
CA TYR A 62 -14.17 2.98 3.27
C TYR A 62 -13.35 3.07 1.98
N GLN A 63 -13.93 2.74 0.82
CA GLN A 63 -13.28 2.99 -0.48
C GLN A 63 -12.96 4.48 -0.67
N TYR A 64 -13.91 5.36 -0.33
CA TYR A 64 -13.69 6.79 -0.41
C TYR A 64 -12.57 7.24 0.54
N VAL A 65 -12.61 6.81 1.81
CA VAL A 65 -11.60 7.19 2.81
C VAL A 65 -10.19 6.80 2.37
N ILE A 66 -9.99 5.56 1.95
CA ILE A 66 -8.66 5.07 1.51
C ILE A 66 -8.22 5.72 0.19
N GLY A 67 -9.16 5.92 -0.75
CA GLY A 67 -8.87 6.66 -1.99
C GLY A 67 -8.46 8.11 -1.73
N TYR A 68 -9.11 8.77 -0.77
CA TYR A 68 -8.78 10.14 -0.38
C TYR A 68 -7.45 10.22 0.39
N GLU A 69 -7.19 9.27 1.28
CA GLU A 69 -5.88 9.16 1.95
C GLU A 69 -4.74 9.02 0.93
N MET A 70 -4.90 8.12 -0.05
CA MET A 70 -3.92 7.98 -1.13
C MET A 70 -3.74 9.28 -1.92
N HIS A 71 -4.84 9.99 -2.21
CA HIS A 71 -4.79 11.30 -2.88
C HIS A 71 -3.97 12.31 -2.07
N LEU A 72 -4.14 12.37 -0.74
CA LEU A 72 -3.36 13.24 0.13
C LEU A 72 -1.87 12.88 0.14
N TYR A 73 -1.51 11.59 0.16
CA TYR A 73 -0.12 11.19 0.03
C TYR A 73 0.50 11.64 -1.30
N LEU A 74 -0.24 11.48 -2.41
CA LEU A 74 0.25 11.93 -3.72
C LEU A 74 0.39 13.46 -3.80
N GLN A 75 -0.50 14.22 -3.15
CA GLN A 75 -0.35 15.68 -3.04
C GLN A 75 0.84 16.08 -2.17
N ALA A 76 1.11 15.33 -1.09
CA ALA A 76 2.20 15.63 -0.17
C ALA A 76 3.60 15.32 -0.75
N MET A 77 3.71 14.67 -1.91
CA MET A 77 5.00 14.36 -2.55
C MET A 77 5.83 15.61 -2.85
N ASP A 78 5.20 16.77 -3.10
CA ASP A 78 5.87 18.05 -3.31
C ASP A 78 6.16 18.81 -2.00
N SER A 79 5.62 18.34 -0.87
CA SER A 79 5.71 19.05 0.39
C SER A 79 7.09 18.91 1.01
N THR A 80 7.72 20.05 1.35
CA THR A 80 8.97 20.09 2.11
C THR A 80 8.75 19.88 3.61
N LEU A 81 7.48 19.96 4.09
CA LEU A 81 7.15 20.03 5.52
C LEU A 81 6.73 18.67 6.13
N ASN A 82 6.25 17.71 5.31
CA ASN A 82 5.56 16.52 5.83
C ASN A 82 6.14 15.19 5.31
N GLY A 83 7.45 14.99 5.35
CA GLY A 83 8.03 13.70 4.96
C GLY A 83 7.58 13.25 3.55
N ARG A 84 8.49 13.17 2.64
CA ARG A 84 8.18 12.97 1.21
C ARG A 84 7.71 11.56 0.95
N ALA A 85 6.41 11.37 0.72
CA ALA A 85 5.95 10.11 0.12
C ALA A 85 6.68 9.89 -1.22
N GLN A 86 7.03 8.65 -1.51
CA GLN A 86 7.63 8.26 -2.79
C GLN A 86 6.78 7.19 -3.45
N LEU A 87 6.74 7.22 -4.77
CA LEU A 87 5.91 6.33 -5.57
C LEU A 87 6.77 5.57 -6.58
N LEU A 88 6.71 4.25 -6.54
CA LEU A 88 7.21 3.38 -7.60
C LEU A 88 6.04 2.94 -8.47
N LEU A 89 6.18 3.07 -9.78
CA LEU A 89 5.23 2.58 -10.77
C LEU A 89 5.88 1.46 -11.59
N ALA A 90 5.14 0.39 -11.84
CA ALA A 90 5.45 -0.56 -12.89
C ALA A 90 4.58 -0.20 -14.10
N LEU A 91 5.21 0.30 -15.14
CA LEU A 91 4.56 0.68 -16.41
C LEU A 91 4.72 -0.43 -17.45
N ASP A 92 3.74 -0.59 -18.31
CA ASP A 92 3.81 -1.55 -19.42
C ASP A 92 4.88 -1.14 -20.41
N ASP A 93 5.73 -2.08 -20.87
CA ASP A 93 6.81 -1.79 -21.83
C ASP A 93 6.28 -1.48 -23.23
N VAL A 94 5.08 -1.93 -23.57
CA VAL A 94 4.45 -1.69 -24.89
C VAL A 94 3.66 -0.38 -24.87
N ASP A 95 2.96 -0.12 -23.76
CA ASP A 95 2.19 1.12 -23.56
C ASP A 95 2.59 1.75 -22.21
N PRO A 96 3.62 2.61 -22.19
CA PRO A 96 4.10 3.27 -20.97
C PRO A 96 3.09 4.20 -20.30
N SER A 97 1.93 4.45 -20.92
CA SER A 97 0.83 5.16 -20.28
C SER A 97 0.02 4.28 -19.33
N GLN A 98 0.23 2.96 -19.33
CA GLN A 98 -0.50 2.01 -18.47
C GLN A 98 0.28 1.66 -17.21
N VAL A 99 -0.36 1.86 -16.05
CA VAL A 99 0.15 1.42 -14.74
C VAL A 99 -0.28 -0.02 -14.51
N LEU A 100 0.67 -0.95 -14.40
CA LEU A 100 0.46 -2.36 -14.09
C LEU A 100 0.47 -2.65 -12.60
N GLY A 101 1.21 -1.85 -11.83
CA GLY A 101 1.33 -1.93 -10.38
C GLY A 101 1.99 -0.70 -9.81
N PHE A 102 1.83 -0.49 -8.50
CA PHE A 102 2.49 0.60 -7.79
C PHE A 102 2.87 0.19 -6.37
N ALA A 103 3.84 0.90 -5.79
CA ALA A 103 4.15 0.91 -4.38
C ALA A 103 4.34 2.36 -3.92
N LEU A 104 3.56 2.79 -2.92
CA LEU A 104 3.72 4.05 -2.21
C LEU A 104 4.40 3.76 -0.88
N TYR A 105 5.51 4.43 -0.62
CA TYR A 105 6.24 4.29 0.63
C TYR A 105 6.68 5.64 1.18
N LEU A 106 6.93 5.65 2.48
CA LEU A 106 7.22 6.82 3.28
C LEU A 106 8.64 6.67 3.83
N PRO A 107 9.64 7.38 3.29
CA PRO A 107 10.96 7.44 3.87
C PRO A 107 10.92 8.02 5.29
N ALA A 108 11.75 7.50 6.18
CA ALA A 108 11.93 8.12 7.48
C ALA A 108 12.67 9.46 7.34
N GLN A 109 12.33 10.42 8.21
CA GLN A 109 12.88 11.78 8.13
C GLN A 109 14.30 11.86 8.68
N ASP A 110 14.62 11.03 9.64
CA ASP A 110 15.85 11.01 10.44
C ASP A 110 16.67 9.73 10.27
N ASP A 111 16.21 8.78 9.46
CA ASP A 111 16.94 7.57 9.09
C ASP A 111 16.93 7.38 7.57
N PRO A 112 18.05 7.67 6.86
CA PRO A 112 18.12 7.60 5.41
C PRO A 112 18.04 6.17 4.85
N GLU A 113 18.23 5.14 5.69
CA GLU A 113 18.10 3.74 5.29
C GLU A 113 16.69 3.19 5.49
N ALA A 114 15.81 3.92 6.19
CA ALA A 114 14.50 3.42 6.60
C ALA A 114 13.34 3.98 5.78
N CYS A 115 12.36 3.11 5.52
CA CYS A 115 11.07 3.50 4.97
C CYS A 115 9.94 2.58 5.44
N THR A 116 8.71 3.07 5.35
CA THR A 116 7.49 2.27 5.55
C THR A 116 6.70 2.17 4.26
N LEU A 117 6.41 0.95 3.79
CA LEU A 117 5.48 0.73 2.69
C LEU A 117 4.05 0.99 3.18
N ALA A 118 3.42 2.03 2.63
CA ALA A 118 2.05 2.39 2.97
C ALA A 118 1.04 1.61 2.11
N TYR A 119 1.21 1.62 0.80
CA TYR A 119 0.30 0.98 -0.15
C TYR A 119 1.04 0.30 -1.29
N MET A 120 0.57 -0.88 -1.68
CA MET A 120 1.04 -1.59 -2.87
C MET A 120 -0.09 -2.38 -3.52
N ALA A 121 -0.24 -2.25 -4.83
CA ALA A 121 -1.15 -3.08 -5.59
C ALA A 121 -0.57 -3.43 -6.97
N VAL A 122 -1.02 -4.57 -7.51
CA VAL A 122 -0.75 -5.02 -8.88
C VAL A 122 -2.09 -5.37 -9.52
N ARG A 123 -2.33 -4.90 -10.75
CA ARG A 123 -3.56 -5.21 -11.50
C ARG A 123 -3.81 -6.72 -11.52
N ALA A 124 -5.05 -7.14 -11.32
CA ALA A 124 -5.42 -8.55 -11.16
C ALA A 124 -4.92 -9.41 -12.33
N ASN A 125 -5.07 -8.92 -13.57
CA ASN A 125 -4.61 -9.59 -14.79
C ASN A 125 -3.09 -9.56 -15.01
N GLN A 126 -2.33 -8.84 -14.17
CA GLN A 126 -0.87 -8.71 -14.24
C GLN A 126 -0.16 -9.38 -13.04
N ARG A 127 -0.94 -9.98 -12.12
CA ARG A 127 -0.39 -10.71 -10.97
C ARG A 127 0.41 -11.94 -11.42
N ARG A 128 1.29 -12.46 -10.54
CA ARG A 128 2.19 -13.61 -10.77
C ARG A 128 3.25 -13.39 -11.86
N ARG A 129 3.46 -12.17 -12.33
CA ARG A 129 4.47 -11.78 -13.31
C ARG A 129 5.74 -11.19 -12.69
N GLY A 130 5.86 -11.21 -11.36
CA GLY A 130 7.02 -10.70 -10.63
C GLY A 130 6.97 -9.21 -10.31
N ILE A 131 5.90 -8.46 -10.71
CA ILE A 131 5.79 -7.01 -10.53
C ILE A 131 5.90 -6.63 -9.05
N ALA A 132 5.13 -7.25 -8.15
CA ALA A 132 5.19 -6.95 -6.71
C ALA A 132 6.60 -7.17 -6.15
N ARG A 133 7.26 -8.26 -6.53
CA ARG A 133 8.65 -8.54 -6.12
C ARG A 133 9.60 -7.46 -6.63
N ALA A 134 9.48 -7.05 -7.88
CA ALA A 134 10.35 -6.03 -8.47
C ALA A 134 10.16 -4.66 -7.79
N LEU A 135 8.91 -4.26 -7.50
CA LEU A 135 8.60 -3.04 -6.75
C LEU A 135 9.25 -3.05 -5.36
N LEU A 136 9.09 -4.16 -4.61
CA LEU A 136 9.69 -4.30 -3.28
C LEU A 136 11.22 -4.35 -3.33
N GLN A 137 11.81 -5.07 -4.27
CA GLN A 137 13.26 -5.13 -4.43
C GLN A 137 13.86 -3.76 -4.75
N GLN A 138 13.20 -2.96 -5.59
CA GLN A 138 13.63 -1.59 -5.90
C GLN A 138 13.54 -0.69 -4.66
N MET A 139 12.45 -0.79 -3.88
CA MET A 139 12.28 -0.06 -2.63
C MET A 139 13.36 -0.44 -1.60
N VAL A 140 13.58 -1.75 -1.38
CA VAL A 140 14.58 -2.25 -0.42
C VAL A 140 16.00 -1.93 -0.86
N ALA A 141 16.30 -1.89 -2.17
CA ALA A 141 17.61 -1.46 -2.68
C ALA A 141 17.90 0.00 -2.33
N GLN A 142 16.88 0.85 -2.24
CA GLN A 142 17.01 2.24 -1.86
C GLN A 142 16.94 2.43 -0.33
N TYR A 143 16.08 1.67 0.33
CA TYR A 143 15.85 1.71 1.79
C TYR A 143 16.00 0.31 2.38
N PRO A 144 17.24 -0.08 2.76
CA PRO A 144 17.51 -1.43 3.26
C PRO A 144 16.76 -1.80 4.55
N HIS A 145 16.29 -0.81 5.31
CA HIS A 145 15.50 -0.98 6.52
C HIS A 145 14.02 -0.68 6.21
N ALA A 146 13.39 -1.55 5.43
CA ALA A 146 12.00 -1.39 5.01
C ALA A 146 11.03 -2.11 5.95
N GLU A 147 9.99 -1.40 6.35
CA GLU A 147 8.92 -1.89 7.24
C GLU A 147 7.57 -1.83 6.52
N LEU A 148 6.68 -2.75 6.83
CA LEU A 148 5.27 -2.69 6.42
C LEU A 148 4.37 -3.45 7.39
N ALA A 149 3.07 -3.13 7.37
CA ALA A 149 2.05 -3.90 8.06
C ALA A 149 1.13 -4.59 7.04
N CYS A 150 0.84 -5.88 7.26
CA CYS A 150 -0.05 -6.63 6.38
C CYS A 150 -0.96 -7.58 7.18
N VAL A 151 -2.05 -8.02 6.57
CA VAL A 151 -2.91 -9.05 7.17
C VAL A 151 -2.16 -10.39 7.26
N ALA A 152 -2.46 -11.18 8.29
CA ALA A 152 -1.77 -12.44 8.59
C ALA A 152 -1.66 -13.40 7.38
N SER A 153 -2.68 -13.45 6.52
CA SER A 153 -2.69 -14.29 5.32
C SER A 153 -1.67 -13.90 4.24
N LYS A 154 -1.09 -12.71 4.31
CA LYS A 154 -0.07 -12.22 3.36
C LYS A 154 1.36 -12.32 3.88
N VAL A 155 1.55 -12.62 5.16
CA VAL A 155 2.87 -12.67 5.80
C VAL A 155 3.82 -13.59 5.05
N SER A 156 3.41 -14.83 4.75
CA SER A 156 4.26 -15.79 4.03
C SER A 156 4.73 -15.30 2.66
N THR A 157 3.94 -14.45 1.99
CA THR A 157 4.32 -13.83 0.72
C THR A 157 5.48 -12.87 0.90
N PHE A 158 5.45 -12.06 1.96
CA PHE A 158 6.52 -11.11 2.25
C PHE A 158 7.75 -11.79 2.87
N GLU A 159 7.56 -12.83 3.71
CA GLU A 159 8.67 -13.68 4.20
C GLU A 159 9.48 -14.27 3.02
N ALA A 160 8.79 -14.75 1.97
CA ALA A 160 9.43 -15.23 0.74
C ALA A 160 10.18 -14.12 -0.06
N MET A 161 10.03 -12.86 0.32
CA MET A 161 10.73 -11.70 -0.24
C MET A 161 11.78 -11.10 0.70
N GLY A 162 12.05 -11.77 1.84
CA GLY A 162 13.11 -11.40 2.76
C GLY A 162 12.66 -10.58 3.97
N PHE A 163 11.36 -10.40 4.18
CA PHE A 163 10.84 -9.74 5.38
C PHE A 163 10.72 -10.73 6.54
N GLN A 164 10.81 -10.23 7.76
CA GLN A 164 10.72 -10.98 9.01
C GLN A 164 9.55 -10.44 9.85
N VAL A 165 8.86 -11.34 10.55
CA VAL A 165 7.79 -10.96 11.49
C VAL A 165 8.39 -10.30 12.72
N LEU A 166 7.85 -9.13 13.12
CA LEU A 166 8.28 -8.41 14.31
C LEU A 166 7.23 -8.38 15.40
N ALA A 167 6.00 -8.00 15.10
CA ALA A 167 4.97 -7.77 16.09
C ALA A 167 3.56 -7.85 15.51
N ALA A 168 2.55 -8.01 16.36
CA ALA A 168 1.17 -7.75 16.01
C ALA A 168 0.85 -6.26 16.19
N GLN A 169 0.19 -5.65 15.20
CA GLN A 169 -0.23 -4.26 15.21
C GLN A 169 -1.72 -4.18 14.89
N GLY A 170 -2.55 -4.28 15.92
CA GLY A 170 -4.01 -4.38 15.74
C GLY A 170 -4.36 -5.56 14.82
N PRO A 171 -5.14 -5.35 13.74
CA PRO A 171 -5.55 -6.41 12.81
C PRO A 171 -4.44 -6.88 11.84
N GLN A 172 -3.26 -6.28 11.91
CA GLN A 172 -2.15 -6.53 11.00
C GLN A 172 -0.93 -7.09 11.74
N VAL A 173 -0.02 -7.68 10.96
CA VAL A 173 1.31 -8.10 11.39
C VAL A 173 2.32 -7.12 10.85
N LEU A 174 3.15 -6.58 11.73
CA LEU A 174 4.29 -5.75 11.40
C LEU A 174 5.45 -6.65 10.98
N ILE A 175 6.00 -6.38 9.81
CA ILE A 175 7.12 -7.09 9.24
C ILE A 175 8.18 -6.12 8.73
N ASN A 176 9.44 -6.54 8.76
CA ASN A 176 10.58 -5.69 8.43
C ASN A 176 11.65 -6.50 7.70
N THR A 177 12.51 -5.85 6.94
CA THR A 177 13.69 -6.47 6.33
C THR A 177 14.80 -6.77 7.34
N ARG A 178 14.73 -6.18 8.54
CA ARG A 178 15.64 -6.43 9.68
C ARG A 178 14.88 -7.07 10.84
N SER A 179 15.61 -7.64 11.81
CA SER A 179 15.03 -8.26 13.01
C SER A 179 14.52 -7.26 14.06
N GLN A 180 14.56 -5.96 13.76
CA GLN A 180 14.13 -4.89 14.64
C GLN A 180 13.39 -3.80 13.87
N ARG A 181 12.57 -3.04 14.56
CA ARG A 181 11.93 -1.83 13.99
C ARG A 181 12.96 -0.76 13.68
N SER A 182 12.62 0.10 12.72
CA SER A 182 13.30 1.38 12.59
C SER A 182 12.81 2.33 13.69
N ASP A 183 13.73 3.09 14.29
CA ASP A 183 13.39 4.20 15.18
C ASP A 183 13.06 5.47 14.38
N GLY A 184 13.16 5.41 13.06
CA GLY A 184 12.96 6.54 12.16
C GLY A 184 11.53 7.07 12.15
N LEU A 185 11.39 8.39 12.16
CA LEU A 185 10.12 9.09 12.14
C LEU A 185 9.51 9.07 10.73
N VAL A 186 8.35 8.47 10.60
CA VAL A 186 7.60 8.38 9.35
C VAL A 186 6.33 9.22 9.42
N ALA A 187 6.11 10.06 8.40
CA ALA A 187 4.91 10.91 8.31
C ALA A 187 3.71 10.11 7.80
N VAL A 188 2.90 9.58 8.70
CA VAL A 188 1.65 8.87 8.39
C VAL A 188 0.48 9.85 8.41
N GLN A 189 -0.44 9.74 7.45
CA GLN A 189 -1.67 10.55 7.40
C GLN A 189 -2.59 10.21 8.58
N ASP A 190 -3.08 11.23 9.28
CA ASP A 190 -4.16 11.07 10.24
C ASP A 190 -5.50 10.96 9.51
N LEU A 191 -6.18 9.83 9.66
CA LEU A 191 -7.47 9.58 9.03
C LEU A 191 -8.64 10.25 9.78
N ALA A 192 -8.46 10.68 11.02
CA ALA A 192 -9.56 11.25 11.80
C ALA A 192 -10.17 12.51 11.16
N PRO A 193 -9.42 13.44 10.55
CA PRO A 193 -10.00 14.54 9.78
C PRO A 193 -10.81 14.07 8.58
N ILE A 194 -10.38 13.03 7.89
CA ILE A 194 -11.09 12.47 6.73
C ILE A 194 -12.46 11.93 7.17
N PHE A 195 -12.50 11.12 8.23
CA PHE A 195 -13.76 10.60 8.76
C PHE A 195 -14.72 11.68 9.26
N ARG A 196 -14.21 12.84 9.64
CA ARG A 196 -15.01 14.00 10.07
C ARG A 196 -15.37 14.95 8.94
N SER A 197 -14.88 14.72 7.73
CA SER A 197 -15.15 15.60 6.58
C SER A 197 -16.63 15.60 6.20
N THR A 198 -17.05 16.70 5.57
CA THR A 198 -18.43 16.85 5.06
C THR A 198 -18.78 15.77 4.06
N GLU A 199 -17.83 15.40 3.21
CA GLU A 199 -17.99 14.38 2.16
C GLU A 199 -18.27 13.00 2.76
N VAL A 200 -17.51 12.58 3.78
CA VAL A 200 -17.73 11.30 4.46
C VAL A 200 -19.07 11.31 5.20
N GLN A 201 -19.45 12.43 5.83
CA GLN A 201 -20.76 12.55 6.46
C GLN A 201 -21.90 12.47 5.44
N GLN A 202 -21.76 13.07 4.27
CA GLN A 202 -22.76 12.99 3.19
C GLN A 202 -22.85 11.55 2.64
N ILE A 203 -21.72 10.88 2.39
CA ILE A 203 -21.70 9.47 2.00
C ILE A 203 -22.41 8.62 3.05
N HIS A 204 -22.06 8.79 4.33
CA HIS A 204 -22.71 8.04 5.42
C HIS A 204 -24.22 8.28 5.47
N ALA A 205 -24.67 9.55 5.38
CA ALA A 205 -26.09 9.90 5.36
C ALA A 205 -26.82 9.27 4.16
N TYR A 206 -26.21 9.26 2.98
CA TYR A 206 -26.73 8.57 1.80
C TYR A 206 -26.86 7.06 2.02
N LEU A 207 -25.85 6.41 2.58
CA LEU A 207 -25.87 4.97 2.88
C LEU A 207 -26.93 4.63 3.93
N VAL A 208 -27.11 5.48 4.96
CA VAL A 208 -28.18 5.33 5.95
C VAL A 208 -29.56 5.43 5.28
N LYS A 209 -29.74 6.35 4.30
CA LYS A 209 -30.99 6.46 3.54
C LYS A 209 -31.23 5.22 2.65
N GLN A 210 -30.17 4.68 2.07
CA GLN A 210 -30.25 3.52 1.17
C GLN A 210 -30.48 2.18 1.90
N HIS A 211 -29.77 1.94 3.00
CA HIS A 211 -29.74 0.65 3.69
C HIS A 211 -30.56 0.64 5.00
N GLY A 212 -30.85 1.81 5.56
CA GLY A 212 -31.51 1.98 6.85
C GLY A 212 -30.54 1.98 8.04
N LYS A 213 -30.93 2.66 9.11
CA LYS A 213 -30.10 2.82 10.33
C LYS A 213 -29.66 1.49 10.95
N ARG A 214 -30.58 0.50 10.97
CA ARG A 214 -30.31 -0.82 11.57
C ARG A 214 -29.24 -1.57 10.79
N ALA A 215 -29.33 -1.63 9.45
CA ALA A 215 -28.36 -2.31 8.61
C ALA A 215 -26.96 -1.65 8.71
N MET A 216 -26.90 -0.31 8.79
CA MET A 216 -25.65 0.41 8.99
C MET A 216 -25.02 0.07 10.35
N SER A 217 -25.79 0.10 11.45
CA SER A 217 -25.30 -0.26 12.78
C SER A 217 -24.85 -1.73 12.85
N ASP A 218 -25.55 -2.64 12.20
CA ASP A 218 -25.17 -4.05 12.14
C ASP A 218 -23.88 -4.23 11.32
N ALA A 219 -23.69 -3.48 10.22
CA ALA A 219 -22.48 -3.47 9.42
C ALA A 219 -21.26 -2.92 10.21
N GLU A 220 -21.44 -1.88 11.04
CA GLU A 220 -20.41 -1.38 11.95
C GLU A 220 -19.99 -2.43 12.97
N LYS A 221 -20.94 -3.08 13.64
CA LYS A 221 -20.66 -4.18 14.57
C LYS A 221 -19.95 -5.35 13.89
N GLN A 222 -20.34 -5.67 12.65
CA GLN A 222 -19.69 -6.73 11.88
C GLN A 222 -18.24 -6.37 11.54
N ARG A 223 -17.98 -5.12 11.13
CA ARG A 223 -16.63 -4.61 10.91
C ARG A 223 -15.78 -4.73 12.17
N ASP A 224 -16.29 -4.30 13.33
CA ASP A 224 -15.55 -4.33 14.59
C ASP A 224 -15.19 -5.77 15.00
N ARG A 225 -16.14 -6.71 14.87
CA ARG A 225 -15.87 -8.13 15.09
C ARG A 225 -14.82 -8.71 14.15
N LEU A 226 -14.85 -8.29 12.87
CA LEU A 226 -13.86 -8.69 11.88
C LEU A 226 -12.46 -8.20 12.29
N LEU A 227 -12.34 -6.94 12.70
CA LEU A 227 -11.07 -6.36 13.16
C LEU A 227 -10.53 -7.09 14.40
N ASP A 228 -11.40 -7.41 15.37
CA ASP A 228 -11.03 -8.19 16.56
C ASP A 228 -10.53 -9.59 16.18
N GLN A 229 -11.21 -10.28 15.29
CA GLN A 229 -10.78 -11.61 14.79
C GLN A 229 -9.44 -11.53 14.07
N MET A 230 -9.25 -10.52 13.23
CA MET A 230 -7.97 -10.31 12.54
C MET A 230 -6.85 -9.99 13.53
N ALA A 231 -7.11 -9.21 14.58
CA ALA A 231 -6.13 -8.90 15.62
C ALA A 231 -5.73 -10.16 16.41
N GLN A 232 -6.69 -11.01 16.76
CA GLN A 232 -6.41 -12.29 17.42
C GLN A 232 -5.56 -13.21 16.51
N HIS A 233 -5.88 -13.27 15.21
CA HIS A 233 -5.12 -14.06 14.24
C HIS A 233 -3.70 -13.51 14.06
N ALA A 234 -3.52 -12.19 13.96
CA ALA A 234 -2.21 -11.56 13.90
C ALA A 234 -1.36 -11.90 15.15
N GLN A 235 -1.94 -11.80 16.35
CA GLN A 235 -1.26 -12.14 17.58
C GLN A 235 -0.86 -13.62 17.66
N ALA A 236 -1.74 -14.53 17.20
CA ALA A 236 -1.47 -15.96 17.19
C ALA A 236 -0.30 -16.28 16.24
N LEU A 237 -0.32 -15.73 15.03
CA LEU A 237 0.73 -15.92 14.04
C LEU A 237 2.08 -15.36 14.51
N VAL A 238 2.09 -14.18 15.12
CA VAL A 238 3.33 -13.59 15.66
C VAL A 238 3.91 -14.47 16.77
N ARG A 239 3.07 -14.98 17.69
CA ARG A 239 3.53 -15.92 18.72
C ARG A 239 4.13 -17.17 18.10
N GLU A 240 3.49 -17.77 17.12
CA GLU A 240 4.01 -18.93 16.38
C GLU A 240 5.38 -18.65 15.79
N ARG A 241 5.54 -17.54 15.06
CA ARG A 241 6.79 -17.20 14.38
C ARG A 241 7.94 -16.86 15.32
N LEU A 242 7.67 -16.14 16.40
CA LEU A 242 8.71 -15.73 17.37
C LEU A 242 9.10 -16.80 18.38
N THR A 243 8.26 -17.86 18.57
CA THR A 243 8.58 -18.98 19.48
C THR A 243 9.43 -20.06 18.81
N VAL A 244 9.53 -20.07 17.48
CA VAL A 244 10.29 -21.08 16.70
C VAL A 244 11.76 -20.66 16.50
N HIS A 245 12.15 -19.49 16.99
CA HIS A 245 13.53 -18.99 16.99
C HIS A 245 14.04 -18.78 18.41
#